data_4216c72da6ac646c9de0b9a2944d3fc3
#
_entry.id   4216c72da6ac646c9de0b9a2944d3fc3
#
_cell.length_a   1.000
_cell.length_b   1.000
_cell.length_c   1.000
_cell.angle_alpha   90.00
_cell.angle_beta   90.00
_cell.angle_gamma   90.00
#
_symmetry.space_group_name_H-M   'P 1'
#
loop_
_entity.id
_entity.type
_entity.pdbx_description
1 polymer ?
#
loop_
_entity_poly.entity_id
_entity_poly.type
_entity_poly.pdbx_seq_one_letter_code
_entity_poly.pdbx_strand_id
1 'polypeptide(L)'
;IGTSAMKMDKGGPESLLSNLVAGVLQQAAVQVLGKPADMGLVNMGGLRNILPEGDITVGDVFEILPFENSLCVLTMKGTDLRRLFEAIASLHGEGVSGIRLEITKNGKLLNAFVGEKPLKDDQLYTVATIDYLADGNGRMDAFLQAEKRVCPEDATLRGLFLDYVRKQTAEGKAITSKLDGRITIK
;
A
#
# COMPACT_ATOMS: atom_id res chain seq x y z
N ILE A 1 -15.61 8.95 13.80
CA ILE A 1 -16.10 8.32 12.57
C ILE A 1 -16.04 6.79 12.63
N GLY A 2 -15.32 6.25 13.58
CA GLY A 2 -15.18 4.81 13.76
C GLY A 2 -14.34 4.48 14.96
N THR A 3 -13.98 3.20 15.09
CA THR A 3 -13.22 2.68 16.22
C THR A 3 -12.14 1.75 15.72
N SER A 4 -10.92 1.89 16.24
CA SER A 4 -9.84 0.95 15.98
C SER A 4 -9.76 -0.07 17.11
N ALA A 5 -9.70 -1.35 16.75
CA ALA A 5 -9.60 -2.44 17.72
C ALA A 5 -8.22 -2.49 18.40
N MET A 6 -7.23 -1.81 17.84
CA MET A 6 -5.86 -1.86 18.32
C MET A 6 -5.09 -0.60 17.94
N LYS A 7 -4.03 -0.31 18.69
CA LYS A 7 -3.06 0.72 18.29
C LYS A 7 -2.29 0.20 17.08
N MET A 8 -2.08 1.04 16.07
CA MET A 8 -1.34 0.68 14.86
C MET A 8 -0.13 1.58 14.66
N ASP A 9 1.05 0.99 14.77
CA ASP A 9 2.32 1.65 14.48
C ASP A 9 2.58 1.68 12.98
N LYS A 10 3.57 2.46 12.57
CA LYS A 10 3.83 2.77 11.17
C LYS A 10 5.25 2.45 10.70
N GLY A 11 6.11 1.92 11.54
CA GLY A 11 7.51 1.68 11.22
C GLY A 11 7.88 0.22 11.06
N GLY A 12 9.14 -0.02 10.69
CA GLY A 12 9.69 -1.36 10.51
C GLY A 12 9.54 -1.88 9.09
N PRO A 13 9.97 -3.12 8.81
CA PRO A 13 9.81 -3.71 7.49
C PRO A 13 8.34 -3.86 7.10
N GLU A 14 7.49 -4.13 8.08
CA GLU A 14 6.05 -4.29 7.95
C GLU A 14 5.41 -3.69 9.21
N SER A 15 4.27 -3.00 9.05
CA SER A 15 3.56 -2.43 10.19
C SER A 15 2.06 -2.57 10.02
N LEU A 16 1.35 -2.54 11.15
CA LEU A 16 -0.12 -2.65 11.14
C LEU A 16 -0.74 -1.55 10.29
N LEU A 17 -0.29 -0.30 10.48
CA LEU A 17 -0.87 0.84 9.78
C LEU A 17 -0.53 0.83 8.29
N SER A 18 0.71 0.55 7.92
CA SER A 18 1.09 0.50 6.51
C SER A 18 0.41 -0.64 5.77
N ASN A 19 0.23 -1.79 6.43
CA ASN A 19 -0.53 -2.91 5.87
C ASN A 19 -1.97 -2.51 5.58
N LEU A 20 -2.61 -1.83 6.52
CA LEU A 20 -3.98 -1.36 6.39
C LEU A 20 -4.11 -0.36 5.23
N VAL A 21 -3.26 0.66 5.19
CA VAL A 21 -3.33 1.72 4.18
C VAL A 21 -3.05 1.16 2.78
N ALA A 22 -2.06 0.28 2.64
CA ALA A 22 -1.79 -0.37 1.36
C ALA A 22 -2.98 -1.23 0.90
N GLY A 23 -3.66 -1.89 1.84
CA GLY A 23 -4.87 -2.66 1.54
C GLY A 23 -6.02 -1.78 1.08
N VAL A 24 -6.18 -0.59 1.67
CA VAL A 24 -7.20 0.38 1.24
C VAL A 24 -6.94 0.83 -0.20
N LEU A 25 -5.68 1.11 -0.54
CA LEU A 25 -5.30 1.45 -1.93
C LEU A 25 -5.60 0.31 -2.90
N GLN A 26 -5.22 -0.92 -2.52
CA GLN A 26 -5.45 -2.10 -3.37
C GLN A 26 -6.94 -2.27 -3.69
N GLN A 27 -7.80 -2.15 -2.69
CA GLN A 27 -9.24 -2.25 -2.87
C GLN A 27 -9.81 -1.07 -3.66
N ALA A 28 -9.29 0.13 -3.46
CA ALA A 28 -9.79 1.33 -4.15
C ALA A 28 -9.60 1.25 -5.66
N ALA A 29 -8.69 0.41 -6.14
CA ALA A 29 -8.49 0.20 -7.58
C ALA A 29 -9.73 -0.36 -8.27
N VAL A 30 -10.72 -0.87 -7.53
CA VAL A 30 -12.00 -1.33 -8.09
C VAL A 30 -12.66 -0.25 -8.94
N GLN A 31 -12.54 1.02 -8.56
CA GLN A 31 -13.13 2.12 -9.32
C GLN A 31 -12.51 2.33 -10.71
N VAL A 32 -11.30 1.79 -10.92
CA VAL A 32 -10.59 1.86 -12.22
C VAL A 32 -10.65 0.53 -12.95
N LEU A 33 -10.46 -0.58 -12.23
CA LEU A 33 -10.27 -1.91 -12.82
C LEU A 33 -11.52 -2.79 -12.80
N GLY A 34 -12.53 -2.43 -12.00
CA GLY A 34 -13.68 -3.29 -11.73
C GLY A 34 -13.37 -4.43 -10.75
N LYS A 35 -12.13 -4.49 -10.26
CA LYS A 35 -11.64 -5.47 -9.28
C LYS A 35 -10.47 -4.84 -8.53
N PRO A 36 -10.06 -5.39 -7.38
CA PRO A 36 -8.85 -4.91 -6.69
C PRO A 36 -7.62 -5.04 -7.58
N ALA A 37 -6.62 -4.20 -7.36
CA ALA A 37 -5.33 -4.36 -8.00
C ALA A 37 -4.62 -5.62 -7.48
N ASP A 38 -3.62 -6.09 -8.21
CA ASP A 38 -2.80 -7.22 -7.76
C ASP A 38 -2.04 -6.86 -6.49
N MET A 39 -1.65 -5.59 -6.33
CA MET A 39 -1.01 -5.12 -5.11
C MET A 39 -1.34 -3.66 -4.82
N GLY A 40 -1.14 -3.27 -3.56
CA GLY A 40 -1.12 -1.88 -3.12
C GLY A 40 0.26 -1.53 -2.58
N LEU A 41 0.65 -0.28 -2.72
CA LEU A 41 1.94 0.24 -2.24
C LEU A 41 1.77 1.65 -1.69
N VAL A 42 2.26 1.86 -0.47
CA VAL A 42 2.37 3.19 0.14
C VAL A 42 3.74 3.30 0.80
N ASN A 43 4.34 4.48 0.74
CA ASN A 43 5.60 4.72 1.42
C ASN A 43 5.34 5.01 2.90
N MET A 44 6.10 4.36 3.78
CA MET A 44 5.94 4.55 5.24
C MET A 44 6.19 5.99 5.67
N GLY A 45 7.11 6.69 4.99
CA GLY A 45 7.39 8.10 5.27
C GLY A 45 6.20 9.03 5.07
N GLY A 46 5.19 8.61 4.31
CA GLY A 46 3.95 9.36 4.11
C GLY A 46 2.95 9.18 5.24
N LEU A 47 3.14 8.20 6.11
CA LEU A 47 2.32 7.98 7.30
C LEU A 47 2.93 8.77 8.45
N ARG A 48 2.31 9.87 8.85
CA ARG A 48 2.94 10.87 9.73
C ARG A 48 2.59 10.73 11.20
N ASN A 49 1.70 9.80 11.54
CA ASN A 49 1.33 9.51 12.92
C ASN A 49 0.85 8.07 13.03
N ILE A 50 0.68 7.58 14.25
CA ILE A 50 0.10 6.27 14.52
C ILE A 50 -1.42 6.38 14.61
N LEU A 51 -2.11 5.25 14.45
CA LEU A 51 -3.55 5.19 14.70
C LEU A 51 -3.76 4.66 16.13
N PRO A 52 -4.39 5.45 17.02
CA PRO A 52 -4.61 4.99 18.39
C PRO A 52 -5.70 3.92 18.46
N GLU A 53 -5.66 3.11 19.52
CA GLU A 53 -6.76 2.22 19.84
C GLU A 53 -7.95 3.05 20.32
N GLY A 54 -9.17 2.62 19.97
CA GLY A 54 -10.39 3.30 20.38
C GLY A 54 -10.93 4.22 19.29
N ASP A 55 -11.58 5.29 19.69
CA ASP A 55 -12.28 6.17 18.77
C ASP A 55 -11.35 6.81 17.75
N ILE A 56 -11.80 6.80 16.48
CA ILE A 56 -11.09 7.43 15.37
C ILE A 56 -11.85 8.70 14.99
N THR A 57 -11.14 9.81 14.97
CA THR A 57 -11.69 11.10 14.55
C THR A 57 -11.19 11.46 13.14
N VAL A 58 -11.88 12.40 12.49
CA VAL A 58 -11.40 12.96 11.22
C VAL A 58 -10.02 13.59 11.42
N GLY A 59 -9.80 14.27 12.57
CA GLY A 59 -8.50 14.85 12.90
C GLY A 59 -7.39 13.83 12.99
N ASP A 60 -7.65 12.65 13.55
CA ASP A 60 -6.66 11.57 13.59
C ASP A 60 -6.21 11.17 12.19
N VAL A 61 -7.16 11.07 11.25
CA VAL A 61 -6.84 10.69 9.88
C VAL A 61 -6.02 11.79 9.19
N PHE A 62 -6.34 13.07 9.42
CA PHE A 62 -5.53 14.18 8.90
C PHE A 62 -4.12 14.20 9.44
N GLU A 63 -3.91 13.79 10.69
CA GLU A 63 -2.59 13.69 11.28
C GLU A 63 -1.76 12.53 10.68
N ILE A 64 -2.42 11.43 10.35
CA ILE A 64 -1.77 10.27 9.72
C ILE A 64 -1.43 10.57 8.25
N LEU A 65 -2.38 11.15 7.54
CA LEU A 65 -2.31 11.39 6.09
C LEU A 65 -2.49 12.89 5.79
N PRO A 66 -1.50 13.74 6.14
CA PRO A 66 -1.65 15.19 5.97
C PRO A 66 -1.48 15.66 4.53
N PHE A 67 -0.93 14.82 3.64
CA PHE A 67 -0.67 15.18 2.26
C PHE A 67 -1.88 14.88 1.37
N GLU A 68 -2.01 15.62 0.26
CA GLU A 68 -3.10 15.43 -0.70
C GLU A 68 -2.69 14.51 -1.85
N ASN A 69 -2.10 13.37 -1.51
CA ASN A 69 -1.74 12.37 -2.51
C ASN A 69 -2.97 11.62 -2.99
N SER A 70 -3.00 11.35 -4.29
CA SER A 70 -4.13 10.72 -4.96
C SER A 70 -3.81 9.32 -5.45
N LEU A 71 -4.84 8.48 -5.51
CA LEU A 71 -4.75 7.13 -6.05
C LEU A 71 -4.31 7.16 -7.52
N CYS A 72 -3.34 6.31 -7.84
CA CYS A 72 -2.98 5.97 -9.20
C CYS A 72 -2.93 4.46 -9.35
N VAL A 73 -3.48 3.95 -10.45
CA VAL A 73 -3.45 2.53 -10.78
C VAL A 73 -2.57 2.36 -12.03
N LEU A 74 -1.52 1.56 -11.88
CA LEU A 74 -0.55 1.35 -12.96
C LEU A 74 -0.58 -0.12 -13.39
N THR A 75 -0.34 -0.36 -14.69
CA THR A 75 -0.15 -1.69 -15.24
C THR A 75 1.30 -1.83 -15.65
N MET A 76 1.97 -2.87 -15.13
CA MET A 76 3.40 -3.07 -15.29
C MET A 76 3.72 -4.50 -15.71
N LYS A 77 4.80 -4.64 -16.47
CA LYS A 77 5.38 -5.96 -16.76
C LYS A 77 6.04 -6.52 -15.49
N GLY A 78 6.04 -7.83 -15.36
CA GLY A 78 6.68 -8.49 -14.23
C GLY A 78 8.16 -8.14 -14.07
N THR A 79 8.88 -7.93 -15.18
CA THR A 79 10.27 -7.47 -15.13
C THR A 79 10.42 -6.13 -14.44
N ASP A 80 9.51 -5.18 -14.71
CA ASP A 80 9.54 -3.86 -14.08
C ASP A 80 9.02 -3.93 -12.65
N LEU A 81 8.06 -4.80 -12.39
CA LEU A 81 7.57 -5.03 -11.03
C LEU A 81 8.68 -5.62 -10.14
N ARG A 82 9.51 -6.51 -10.71
CA ARG A 82 10.67 -7.05 -9.98
C ARG A 82 11.64 -5.94 -9.58
N ARG A 83 11.88 -4.97 -10.47
CA ARG A 83 12.72 -3.81 -10.16
C ARG A 83 12.10 -2.97 -9.03
N LEU A 84 10.78 -2.82 -9.03
CA LEU A 84 10.07 -2.15 -7.94
C LEU A 84 10.28 -2.90 -6.62
N PHE A 85 10.18 -4.22 -6.63
CA PHE A 85 10.41 -5.05 -5.45
C PHE A 85 11.84 -4.98 -4.96
N GLU A 86 12.81 -4.90 -5.88
CA GLU A 86 14.21 -4.70 -5.52
C GLU A 86 14.42 -3.35 -4.80
N ALA A 87 13.72 -2.31 -5.24
CA ALA A 87 13.74 -1.01 -4.58
C ALA A 87 13.15 -1.09 -3.16
N ILE A 88 12.03 -1.80 -3.01
CA ILE A 88 11.40 -2.03 -1.69
C ILE A 88 12.37 -2.78 -0.77
N ALA A 89 13.04 -3.81 -1.31
CA ALA A 89 14.04 -4.57 -0.55
C ALA A 89 15.19 -3.69 -0.09
N SER A 90 15.67 -2.79 -0.95
CA SER A 90 16.76 -1.85 -0.62
C SER A 90 16.39 -0.90 0.51
N LEU A 91 15.10 -0.62 0.69
CA LEU A 91 14.57 0.20 1.79
C LEU A 91 14.25 -0.63 3.03
N HIS A 92 14.46 -1.95 2.99
CA HIS A 92 14.12 -2.91 4.05
C HIS A 92 12.62 -2.97 4.35
N GLY A 93 11.81 -2.66 3.36
CA GLY A 93 10.35 -2.73 3.44
C GLY A 93 9.66 -1.42 3.10
N GLU A 94 8.39 -1.52 2.80
CA GLU A 94 7.44 -0.41 2.62
C GLU A 94 6.04 -0.95 2.93
N GLY A 95 5.03 -0.08 2.88
CA GLY A 95 3.65 -0.52 3.05
C GLY A 95 3.15 -1.23 1.79
N VAL A 96 2.92 -2.53 1.88
CA VAL A 96 2.49 -3.33 0.74
C VAL A 96 1.26 -4.16 1.09
N SER A 97 0.49 -4.53 0.07
CA SER A 97 -0.65 -5.42 0.17
C SER A 97 -0.72 -6.27 -1.09
N GLY A 98 -1.16 -7.52 -0.96
CA GLY A 98 -1.33 -8.44 -2.08
C GLY A 98 -0.05 -9.13 -2.52
N ILE A 99 1.08 -8.87 -1.89
CA ILE A 99 2.37 -9.46 -2.25
C ILE A 99 3.09 -9.95 -1.00
N ARG A 100 4.10 -10.77 -1.24
CA ARG A 100 5.01 -11.24 -0.19
C ARG A 100 6.43 -11.23 -0.73
N LEU A 101 7.33 -10.59 0.01
CA LEU A 101 8.74 -10.49 -0.35
C LEU A 101 9.59 -11.13 0.73
N GLU A 102 10.60 -11.87 0.30
CA GLU A 102 11.68 -12.35 1.16
C GLU A 102 12.94 -11.58 0.77
N ILE A 103 13.53 -10.91 1.74
CA ILE A 103 14.68 -10.04 1.51
C ILE A 103 15.85 -10.41 2.44
N THR A 104 17.06 -10.01 2.08
CA THR A 104 18.23 -10.20 2.94
C THR A 104 18.37 -9.05 3.93
N LYS A 105 19.20 -9.26 4.96
CA LYS A 105 19.51 -8.22 5.96
C LYS A 105 20.15 -6.99 5.33
N ASN A 106 20.86 -7.15 4.21
CA ASN A 106 21.50 -6.03 3.50
C ASN A 106 20.64 -5.49 2.35
N GLY A 107 19.34 -5.82 2.33
CA GLY A 107 18.39 -5.17 1.44
C GLY A 107 18.35 -5.71 0.00
N LYS A 108 18.59 -7.00 -0.18
CA LYS A 108 18.45 -7.63 -1.49
C LYS A 108 17.22 -8.51 -1.56
N LEU A 109 16.57 -8.52 -2.71
CA LEU A 109 15.39 -9.35 -2.95
C LEU A 109 15.82 -10.80 -3.16
N LEU A 110 15.26 -11.73 -2.38
CA LEU A 110 15.48 -13.16 -2.52
C LEU A 110 14.34 -13.82 -3.29
N ASN A 111 13.10 -13.61 -2.86
CA ASN A 111 11.91 -14.18 -3.48
C ASN A 111 10.79 -13.18 -3.48
N ALA A 112 9.91 -13.27 -4.48
CA ALA A 112 8.76 -12.40 -4.62
C ALA A 112 7.54 -13.19 -5.07
N PHE A 113 6.40 -12.93 -4.40
CA PHE A 113 5.12 -13.57 -4.71
C PHE A 113 4.06 -12.49 -4.86
N VAL A 114 3.22 -12.63 -5.89
CA VAL A 114 2.05 -11.79 -6.08
C VAL A 114 0.83 -12.68 -5.83
N GLY A 115 0.02 -12.30 -4.83
CA GLY A 115 -0.91 -13.23 -4.25
C GLY A 115 -0.12 -14.38 -3.65
N GLU A 116 -0.44 -15.61 -4.03
CA GLU A 116 0.27 -16.80 -3.57
C GLU A 116 1.18 -17.41 -4.63
N LYS A 117 1.33 -16.73 -5.77
CA LYS A 117 2.10 -17.24 -6.91
C LYS A 117 3.42 -16.50 -7.06
N PRO A 118 4.49 -17.22 -7.44
CA PRO A 118 5.75 -16.55 -7.75
C PRO A 118 5.58 -15.48 -8.82
N LEU A 119 6.31 -14.38 -8.68
CA LEU A 119 6.33 -13.32 -9.68
C LEU A 119 6.83 -13.88 -11.03
N LYS A 120 6.10 -13.56 -12.10
CA LYS A 120 6.47 -13.97 -13.47
C LYS A 120 6.86 -12.75 -14.29
N ASP A 121 8.04 -12.79 -14.88
CA ASP A 121 8.60 -11.66 -15.62
C ASP A 121 7.78 -11.31 -16.88
N ASP A 122 7.12 -12.28 -17.49
CA ASP A 122 6.36 -12.11 -18.72
C ASP A 122 4.86 -11.83 -18.53
N GLN A 123 4.43 -11.63 -17.28
CA GLN A 123 3.04 -11.34 -16.95
C GLN A 123 2.85 -9.85 -16.66
N LEU A 124 1.65 -9.33 -16.96
CA LEU A 124 1.24 -7.98 -16.58
C LEU A 124 0.60 -8.00 -15.21
N TYR A 125 0.90 -6.99 -14.40
CA TYR A 125 0.36 -6.82 -13.05
C TYR A 125 -0.18 -5.42 -12.87
N THR A 126 -1.16 -5.28 -11.99
CA THR A 126 -1.72 -3.97 -11.64
C THR A 126 -1.27 -3.57 -10.23
N VAL A 127 -0.93 -2.30 -10.06
CA VAL A 127 -0.46 -1.74 -8.80
C VAL A 127 -1.27 -0.50 -8.46
N ALA A 128 -1.86 -0.48 -7.27
CA ALA A 128 -2.52 0.71 -6.72
C ALA A 128 -1.54 1.42 -5.79
N THR A 129 -1.28 2.69 -6.05
CA THR A 129 -0.35 3.49 -5.25
C THR A 129 -0.81 4.95 -5.25
N ILE A 130 0.05 5.84 -4.78
CA ILE A 130 -0.22 7.27 -4.78
C ILE A 130 0.61 7.97 -5.86
N ASP A 131 0.16 9.14 -6.29
CA ASP A 131 0.79 9.92 -7.36
C ASP A 131 2.27 10.22 -7.07
N TYR A 132 2.62 10.53 -5.82
CA TYR A 132 4.00 10.77 -5.41
C TYR A 132 4.93 9.63 -5.82
N LEU A 133 4.52 8.38 -5.55
CA LEU A 133 5.30 7.18 -5.90
C LEU A 133 5.21 6.87 -7.39
N ALA A 134 4.01 7.04 -7.98
CA ALA A 134 3.81 6.79 -9.40
C ALA A 134 4.67 7.72 -10.26
N ASP A 135 4.99 8.90 -9.76
CA ASP A 135 5.89 9.86 -10.42
C ASP A 135 7.38 9.46 -10.32
N GLY A 136 7.67 8.35 -9.64
CA GLY A 136 9.03 7.82 -9.53
C GLY A 136 9.77 8.21 -8.26
N ASN A 137 9.13 8.94 -7.36
CA ASN A 137 9.74 9.35 -6.10
C ASN A 137 9.85 8.18 -5.12
N GLY A 138 10.61 8.35 -4.05
CA GLY A 138 10.78 7.32 -3.01
C GLY A 138 11.50 6.08 -3.50
N ARG A 139 12.36 6.20 -4.51
CA ARG A 139 13.09 5.11 -5.17
C ARG A 139 12.18 4.22 -6.04
N MET A 140 10.97 4.65 -6.33
CA MET A 140 10.01 3.87 -7.13
C MET A 140 10.02 4.28 -8.60
N ASP A 141 11.20 4.60 -9.13
CA ASP A 141 11.36 5.01 -10.53
C ASP A 141 10.97 3.91 -11.53
N ALA A 142 10.88 2.64 -11.10
CA ALA A 142 10.36 1.58 -11.95
C ALA A 142 8.93 1.85 -12.42
N PHE A 143 8.15 2.63 -11.67
CA PHE A 143 6.80 3.04 -12.11
C PHE A 143 6.81 3.84 -13.40
N LEU A 144 7.92 4.51 -13.73
CA LEU A 144 8.02 5.29 -14.96
C LEU A 144 8.00 4.40 -16.22
N GLN A 145 8.20 3.10 -16.06
CA GLN A 145 8.14 2.12 -17.15
C GLN A 145 6.76 1.49 -17.30
N ALA A 146 5.78 1.90 -16.50
CA ALA A 146 4.44 1.33 -16.56
C ALA A 146 3.83 1.49 -17.96
N GLU A 147 3.13 0.45 -18.42
CA GLU A 147 2.46 0.49 -19.71
C GLU A 147 1.19 1.33 -19.69
N LYS A 148 0.58 1.46 -18.51
CA LYS A 148 -0.65 2.22 -18.33
C LYS A 148 -0.68 2.84 -16.94
N ARG A 149 -1.19 4.06 -16.88
CA ARG A 149 -1.37 4.80 -15.61
C ARG A 149 -2.72 5.49 -15.64
N VAL A 150 -3.55 5.23 -14.65
CA VAL A 150 -4.86 5.88 -14.48
C VAL A 150 -4.95 6.43 -13.08
N CYS A 151 -5.10 7.75 -12.95
CA CYS A 151 -5.26 8.42 -11.67
C CYS A 151 -6.64 9.07 -11.66
N PRO A 152 -7.65 8.48 -10.99
CA PRO A 152 -9.00 9.03 -10.97
C PRO A 152 -9.01 10.41 -10.30
N GLU A 153 -9.93 11.28 -10.74
CA GLU A 153 -10.13 12.57 -10.08
C GLU A 153 -10.75 12.36 -8.70
N ASP A 154 -10.42 13.25 -7.77
CA ASP A 154 -11.00 13.31 -6.42
C ASP A 154 -10.84 12.03 -5.60
N ALA A 155 -9.81 11.23 -5.89
CA ALA A 155 -9.51 10.00 -5.18
C ALA A 155 -8.27 10.16 -4.29
N THR A 156 -8.30 11.08 -3.34
CA THR A 156 -7.19 11.26 -2.39
C THR A 156 -7.09 10.06 -1.46
N LEU A 157 -5.88 9.69 -1.07
CA LEU A 157 -5.66 8.60 -0.13
C LEU A 157 -6.39 8.87 1.19
N ARG A 158 -6.31 10.10 1.69
CA ARG A 158 -7.03 10.49 2.92
C ARG A 158 -8.52 10.29 2.79
N GLY A 159 -9.11 10.72 1.67
CA GLY A 159 -10.54 10.53 1.42
C GLY A 159 -10.92 9.05 1.35
N LEU A 160 -10.11 8.24 0.67
CA LEU A 160 -10.32 6.80 0.58
C LEU A 160 -10.24 6.13 1.96
N PHE A 161 -9.31 6.56 2.79
CA PHE A 161 -9.17 6.03 4.14
C PHE A 161 -10.37 6.43 5.03
N LEU A 162 -10.81 7.68 4.94
CA LEU A 162 -12.02 8.14 5.63
C LEU A 162 -13.24 7.32 5.23
N ASP A 163 -13.41 7.09 3.94
CA ASP A 163 -14.54 6.29 3.42
C ASP A 163 -14.45 4.85 3.91
N TYR A 164 -13.26 4.27 3.96
CA TYR A 164 -13.04 2.92 4.47
C TYR A 164 -13.48 2.83 5.94
N VAL A 165 -13.04 3.76 6.78
CA VAL A 165 -13.41 3.78 8.21
C VAL A 165 -14.92 3.89 8.36
N ARG A 166 -15.55 4.81 7.64
CA ARG A 166 -17.00 5.00 7.70
C ARG A 166 -17.78 3.78 7.25
N LYS A 167 -17.31 3.12 6.19
CA LYS A 167 -17.96 1.91 5.66
C LYS A 167 -17.89 0.76 6.66
N GLN A 168 -16.71 0.51 7.23
CA GLN A 168 -16.54 -0.53 8.25
C GLN A 168 -17.45 -0.27 9.45
N THR A 169 -17.52 0.97 9.88
CA THR A 169 -18.36 1.38 11.01
C THR A 169 -19.83 1.17 10.70
N ALA A 170 -20.28 1.51 9.49
CA ALA A 170 -21.67 1.29 9.06
C ALA A 170 -22.02 -0.20 9.05
N GLU A 171 -21.05 -1.08 8.84
CA GLU A 171 -21.22 -2.52 8.89
C GLU A 171 -21.06 -3.09 10.31
N GLY A 172 -20.90 -2.24 11.31
CA GLY A 172 -20.73 -2.65 12.70
C GLY A 172 -19.37 -3.22 13.03
N LYS A 173 -18.35 -2.89 12.24
CA LYS A 173 -17.00 -3.44 12.40
C LYS A 173 -16.01 -2.39 12.88
N ALA A 174 -15.17 -2.78 13.84
CA ALA A 174 -14.01 -2.00 14.22
C ALA A 174 -12.91 -2.16 13.14
N ILE A 175 -12.05 -1.16 13.05
CA ILE A 175 -10.89 -1.22 12.14
C ILE A 175 -9.84 -2.16 12.73
N THR A 176 -9.38 -3.10 11.94
CA THR A 176 -8.35 -4.08 12.35
C THR A 176 -7.27 -4.18 11.30
N SER A 177 -6.11 -4.67 11.72
CA SER A 177 -5.00 -5.01 10.82
C SER A 177 -4.20 -6.14 11.44
N LYS A 178 -3.30 -6.72 10.66
CA LYS A 178 -2.44 -7.80 11.14
C LYS A 178 -1.10 -7.77 10.42
N LEU A 179 -0.07 -8.28 11.08
CA LEU A 179 1.22 -8.58 10.45
C LEU A 179 1.14 -10.03 9.96
N ASP A 180 1.23 -10.22 8.66
CA ASP A 180 1.05 -11.54 8.05
C ASP A 180 2.22 -11.98 7.16
N GLY A 181 3.39 -11.40 7.39
CA GLY A 181 4.63 -11.81 6.70
C GLY A 181 4.75 -11.28 5.30
N ARG A 182 4.24 -10.08 5.03
CA ARG A 182 4.35 -9.45 3.70
C ARG A 182 5.78 -9.14 3.33
N ILE A 183 6.61 -8.78 4.30
CA ILE A 183 8.05 -8.55 4.15
C ILE A 183 8.77 -9.38 5.21
N THR A 184 9.54 -10.36 4.78
CA THR A 184 10.31 -11.23 5.69
C THR A 184 11.80 -11.06 5.43
N ILE A 185 12.56 -10.84 6.51
CA ILE A 185 14.02 -10.71 6.43
C ILE A 185 14.63 -12.07 6.77
N LYS A 186 15.42 -12.60 5.84
CA LYS A 186 16.07 -13.92 5.97
C LYS A 186 17.52 -13.81 6.44
#